data_d15969b0eeea8b07f29665114292914a
#
_entry.id   d15969b0eeea8b07f29665114292914a
#
_cell.length_a   1.000
_cell.length_b   1.000
_cell.length_c   1.000
_cell.angle_alpha   90.00
_cell.angle_beta   90.00
_cell.angle_gamma   90.00
#
_symmetry.space_group_name_H-M   'P 1'
#
loop_
_entity.id
_entity.type
_entity.pdbx_description
1 polymer ?
#
loop_
_entity_poly.entity_id
_entity_poly.type
_entity_poly.pdbx_seq_one_letter_code
_entity_poly.pdbx_strand_id
1 'polypeptide(L)'
;MTRPLVLIGDSITDAGRREDPDHLGHGYVRLVRDALAERGDQRPVINTGISGNRAVDLRGRWEQDALAHDPELLSVYVGINDTWRRYDDDDPTSAEAFEATYRSLLTEAQERLAPRMILVEPFVLPVTAEQARWGVEDLDAKRAVVTKLAAEFGAAFVPLQSLLTDAAAQGDGNAALAEDGVHPTPLGSELIAGAWLNAEATL
;
A
#
# COMPACT_ATOMS: atom_id res chain seq x y z
N MET A 1 19.23 15.36 -11.88
CA MET A 1 17.96 15.51 -11.14
C MET A 1 17.88 14.37 -10.15
N THR A 2 17.38 14.61 -8.96
CA THR A 2 17.11 13.52 -7.99
C THR A 2 15.95 12.68 -8.50
N ARG A 3 16.12 11.36 -8.50
CA ARG A 3 15.05 10.41 -8.86
C ARG A 3 13.96 10.43 -7.78
N PRO A 4 12.66 10.29 -8.14
CA PRO A 4 11.55 10.41 -7.18
C PRO A 4 11.36 9.17 -6.33
N LEU A 5 10.56 9.34 -5.26
CA LEU A 5 9.86 8.26 -4.58
C LEU A 5 8.47 8.15 -5.21
N VAL A 6 8.13 6.97 -5.74
CA VAL A 6 6.80 6.71 -6.34
C VAL A 6 6.03 5.78 -5.42
N LEU A 7 4.83 6.21 -4.99
CA LEU A 7 3.93 5.42 -4.18
C LEU A 7 2.70 5.08 -5.01
N ILE A 8 2.57 3.81 -5.39
CA ILE A 8 1.48 3.29 -6.20
C ILE A 8 0.60 2.35 -5.38
N GLY A 9 -0.71 2.42 -5.57
CA GLY A 9 -1.66 1.63 -4.81
C GLY A 9 -3.11 1.91 -5.17
N ASP A 10 -3.98 1.63 -4.23
CA ASP A 10 -5.43 1.78 -4.32
C ASP A 10 -5.95 3.06 -3.63
N SER A 11 -7.17 3.00 -3.06
CA SER A 11 -7.83 4.13 -2.38
C SER A 11 -7.08 4.63 -1.15
N ILE A 12 -6.36 3.76 -0.44
CA ILE A 12 -5.58 4.14 0.75
C ILE A 12 -4.39 5.01 0.35
N THR A 13 -3.79 4.73 -0.81
CA THR A 13 -2.71 5.55 -1.38
C THR A 13 -3.27 6.79 -2.06
N ASP A 14 -4.38 6.68 -2.81
CA ASP A 14 -5.07 7.80 -3.49
C ASP A 14 -5.45 8.90 -2.49
N ALA A 15 -6.24 8.57 -1.49
CA ALA A 15 -6.70 9.45 -0.41
C ALA A 15 -7.13 10.86 -0.89
N GLY A 16 -7.83 10.94 -2.04
CA GLY A 16 -8.30 12.20 -2.62
C GLY A 16 -7.22 13.02 -3.35
N ARG A 17 -6.13 12.39 -3.83
CA ARG A 17 -5.02 13.10 -4.48
C ARG A 17 -5.40 13.91 -5.71
N ARG A 18 -6.50 13.56 -6.39
CA ARG A 18 -6.94 14.26 -7.61
C ARG A 18 -7.58 15.61 -7.33
N GLU A 19 -8.15 15.77 -6.14
CA GLU A 19 -8.74 17.00 -5.63
C GLU A 19 -7.70 17.87 -4.89
N ASP A 20 -6.55 17.32 -4.59
CA ASP A 20 -5.44 18.00 -3.91
C ASP A 20 -4.53 18.70 -4.92
N PRO A 21 -4.26 20.02 -4.80
CA PRO A 21 -3.38 20.76 -5.70
C PRO A 21 -1.95 20.21 -5.79
N ASP A 22 -1.45 19.59 -4.71
CA ASP A 22 -0.12 18.96 -4.67
C ASP A 22 -0.13 17.53 -5.20
N HIS A 23 -1.30 16.96 -5.51
CA HIS A 23 -1.52 15.60 -5.94
C HIS A 23 -1.00 14.52 -4.96
N LEU A 24 -0.91 14.82 -3.67
CA LEU A 24 -0.47 13.90 -2.62
C LEU A 24 -1.62 13.24 -1.88
N GLY A 25 -2.82 13.85 -1.91
CA GLY A 25 -3.98 13.45 -1.13
C GLY A 25 -3.87 13.86 0.35
N HIS A 26 -4.79 13.33 1.15
CA HIS A 26 -4.92 13.70 2.58
C HIS A 26 -4.54 12.52 3.52
N GLY A 27 -3.97 11.44 2.96
CA GLY A 27 -3.60 10.24 3.68
C GLY A 27 -2.10 10.15 4.00
N TYR A 28 -1.64 8.92 4.20
CA TYR A 28 -0.27 8.63 4.63
C TYR A 28 0.81 9.17 3.68
N VAL A 29 0.54 9.28 2.36
CA VAL A 29 1.53 9.76 1.39
C VAL A 29 1.93 11.20 1.67
N ARG A 30 0.97 12.07 2.01
CA ARG A 30 1.25 13.45 2.41
C ARG A 30 2.10 13.49 3.67
N LEU A 31 1.74 12.71 4.67
CA LEU A 31 2.48 12.66 5.93
C LEU A 31 3.92 12.17 5.74
N VAL A 32 4.12 11.19 4.87
CA VAL A 32 5.45 10.71 4.48
C VAL A 32 6.25 11.85 3.81
N ARG A 33 5.67 12.54 2.81
CA ARG A 33 6.34 13.66 2.14
C ARG A 33 6.74 14.74 3.12
N ASP A 34 5.85 15.12 4.03
CA ASP A 34 6.09 16.20 4.98
C ASP A 34 7.20 15.81 5.96
N ALA A 35 7.17 14.60 6.51
CA ALA A 35 8.21 14.09 7.40
C ALA A 35 9.59 13.97 6.72
N LEU A 36 9.64 13.56 5.46
CA LEU A 36 10.89 13.52 4.68
C LEU A 36 11.44 14.94 4.47
N ALA A 37 10.59 15.89 4.10
CA ALA A 37 10.99 17.29 3.94
C ALA A 37 11.52 17.89 5.24
N GLU A 38 10.92 17.61 6.39
CA GLU A 38 11.40 18.04 7.71
C GLU A 38 12.79 17.47 8.04
N ARG A 39 13.12 16.29 7.53
CA ARG A 39 14.46 15.66 7.64
C ARG A 39 15.46 16.20 6.62
N GLY A 40 15.04 17.15 5.75
CA GLY A 40 15.88 17.73 4.70
C GLY A 40 15.94 16.91 3.41
N ASP A 41 15.15 15.86 3.27
CA ASP A 41 15.04 15.09 2.04
C ASP A 41 14.24 15.88 0.99
N GLN A 42 14.86 16.15 -0.15
CA GLN A 42 14.30 16.95 -1.24
C GLN A 42 13.87 16.09 -2.43
N ARG A 43 13.86 14.74 -2.29
CA ARG A 43 13.38 13.87 -3.36
C ARG A 43 11.89 14.14 -3.63
N PRO A 44 11.47 14.27 -4.89
CA PRO A 44 10.06 14.37 -5.21
C PRO A 44 9.30 13.13 -4.74
N VAL A 45 8.14 13.32 -4.11
CA VAL A 45 7.20 12.23 -3.78
C VAL A 45 6.05 12.29 -4.76
N ILE A 46 5.81 11.18 -5.46
CA ILE A 46 4.77 11.06 -6.49
C ILE A 46 3.75 10.03 -6.00
N ASN A 47 2.51 10.47 -5.82
CA ASN A 47 1.39 9.61 -5.50
C ASN A 47 0.64 9.19 -6.77
N THR A 48 0.63 7.90 -7.09
CA THR A 48 -0.09 7.33 -8.21
C THR A 48 -1.17 6.33 -7.77
N GLY A 49 -1.69 6.47 -6.55
CA GLY A 49 -2.83 5.72 -6.05
C GLY A 49 -4.10 5.95 -6.89
N ILE A 50 -4.90 4.91 -7.10
CA ILE A 50 -6.23 4.99 -7.73
C ILE A 50 -7.21 4.12 -6.95
N SER A 51 -8.26 4.77 -6.43
CA SER A 51 -9.30 4.10 -5.64
C SER A 51 -9.90 2.90 -6.36
N GLY A 52 -10.08 1.80 -5.63
CA GLY A 52 -10.68 0.57 -6.13
C GLY A 52 -9.72 -0.37 -6.86
N ASN A 53 -8.48 0.04 -7.12
CA ASN A 53 -7.53 -0.79 -7.87
C ASN A 53 -7.16 -2.07 -7.14
N ARG A 54 -7.06 -3.14 -7.91
CA ARG A 54 -6.47 -4.44 -7.58
C ARG A 54 -5.07 -4.55 -8.18
N ALA A 55 -4.36 -5.62 -7.86
CA ALA A 55 -3.03 -5.87 -8.47
C ALA A 55 -3.09 -5.92 -10.00
N VAL A 56 -4.16 -6.50 -10.59
CA VAL A 56 -4.35 -6.56 -12.04
C VAL A 56 -4.55 -5.18 -12.66
N ASP A 57 -5.18 -4.25 -11.94
CA ASP A 57 -5.37 -2.88 -12.44
C ASP A 57 -4.06 -2.09 -12.42
N LEU A 58 -3.20 -2.32 -11.41
CA LEU A 58 -1.84 -1.78 -11.42
C LEU A 58 -1.08 -2.26 -12.66
N ARG A 59 -1.25 -3.53 -13.08
CA ARG A 59 -0.62 -4.05 -14.29
C ARG A 59 -0.96 -3.22 -15.52
N GLY A 60 -2.22 -2.81 -15.65
CA GLY A 60 -2.71 -2.01 -16.80
C GLY A 60 -2.08 -0.61 -16.92
N ARG A 61 -1.56 -0.06 -15.82
CA ARG A 61 -0.99 1.30 -15.76
C ARG A 61 0.45 1.34 -15.25
N TRP A 62 1.10 0.18 -15.12
CA TRP A 62 2.43 0.05 -14.51
C TRP A 62 3.51 0.88 -15.20
N GLU A 63 3.51 0.85 -16.53
CA GLU A 63 4.45 1.66 -17.32
C GLU A 63 4.29 3.15 -17.04
N GLN A 64 3.05 3.65 -17.14
CA GLN A 64 2.78 5.08 -17.02
C GLN A 64 2.95 5.59 -15.59
N ASP A 65 2.44 4.84 -14.59
CA ASP A 65 2.26 5.32 -13.22
C ASP A 65 3.36 4.85 -12.26
N ALA A 66 4.26 3.97 -12.72
CA ALA A 66 5.42 3.52 -11.95
C ALA A 66 6.72 3.73 -12.74
N LEU A 67 6.92 3.00 -13.85
CA LEU A 67 8.23 2.92 -14.49
C LEU A 67 8.64 4.19 -15.22
N ALA A 68 7.72 4.89 -15.87
CA ALA A 68 8.01 6.13 -16.61
C ALA A 68 8.51 7.27 -15.70
N HIS A 69 8.30 7.17 -14.40
CA HIS A 69 8.83 8.13 -13.42
C HIS A 69 10.30 7.87 -13.05
N ASP A 70 10.89 6.77 -13.48
CA ASP A 70 12.26 6.35 -13.11
C ASP A 70 12.51 6.44 -11.59
N PRO A 71 11.74 5.73 -10.75
CA PRO A 71 11.82 5.88 -9.30
C PRO A 71 13.17 5.45 -8.72
N GLU A 72 13.69 6.22 -7.76
CA GLU A 72 14.75 5.76 -6.87
C GLU A 72 14.21 4.74 -5.86
N LEU A 73 12.98 5.02 -5.37
CA LEU A 73 12.25 4.15 -4.48
C LEU A 73 10.82 3.97 -4.99
N LEU A 74 10.40 2.73 -5.10
CA LEU A 74 9.06 2.33 -5.49
C LEU A 74 8.34 1.67 -4.32
N SER A 75 7.25 2.29 -3.86
CA SER A 75 6.38 1.73 -2.83
C SER A 75 5.11 1.18 -3.45
N VAL A 76 4.78 -0.08 -3.17
CA VAL A 76 3.58 -0.74 -3.70
C VAL A 76 2.66 -1.14 -2.55
N TYR A 77 1.43 -0.62 -2.57
CA TYR A 77 0.42 -0.89 -1.56
C TYR A 77 -0.92 -1.24 -2.21
N VAL A 78 -1.21 -2.53 -2.34
CA VAL A 78 -2.42 -3.07 -3.00
C VAL A 78 -2.77 -4.45 -2.43
N GLY A 79 -4.04 -4.86 -2.56
CA GLY A 79 -4.46 -6.20 -2.22
C GLY A 79 -5.77 -6.28 -1.45
N ILE A 80 -6.21 -5.20 -0.80
CA ILE A 80 -7.50 -5.21 -0.09
C ILE A 80 -8.67 -5.34 -1.07
N ASN A 81 -8.61 -4.68 -2.24
CA ASN A 81 -9.66 -4.78 -3.26
C ASN A 81 -9.65 -6.14 -3.96
N ASP A 82 -8.49 -6.82 -4.06
CA ASP A 82 -8.40 -8.21 -4.53
C ASP A 82 -9.18 -9.18 -3.62
N THR A 83 -9.36 -8.80 -2.35
CA THR A 83 -10.20 -9.52 -1.39
C THR A 83 -11.63 -8.98 -1.40
N TRP A 84 -11.81 -7.66 -1.35
CA TRP A 84 -13.14 -7.04 -1.22
C TRP A 84 -14.08 -7.43 -2.36
N ARG A 85 -13.59 -7.46 -3.63
CA ARG A 85 -14.39 -7.83 -4.81
C ARG A 85 -14.97 -9.26 -4.74
N ARG A 86 -14.42 -10.14 -3.92
CA ARG A 86 -15.02 -11.45 -3.62
C ARG A 86 -16.37 -11.32 -2.91
N TYR A 87 -16.53 -10.29 -2.07
CA TYR A 87 -17.70 -10.17 -1.19
C TYR A 87 -18.77 -9.21 -1.74
N ASP A 88 -18.40 -8.20 -2.48
CA ASP A 88 -19.34 -7.22 -3.01
C ASP A 88 -19.72 -7.45 -4.49
N ASP A 89 -18.82 -7.99 -5.30
CA ASP A 89 -19.01 -8.16 -6.75
C ASP A 89 -18.99 -9.63 -7.23
N ASP A 90 -18.82 -10.60 -6.32
CA ASP A 90 -18.61 -12.02 -6.64
C ASP A 90 -17.48 -12.25 -7.66
N ASP A 91 -16.41 -11.42 -7.58
CA ASP A 91 -15.25 -11.44 -8.47
C ASP A 91 -13.95 -11.72 -7.68
N PRO A 92 -13.74 -12.98 -7.24
CA PRO A 92 -12.60 -13.34 -6.41
C PRO A 92 -11.29 -13.35 -7.20
N THR A 93 -10.25 -12.76 -6.62
CA THR A 93 -8.86 -12.95 -7.07
C THR A 93 -8.19 -14.00 -6.19
N SER A 94 -7.78 -15.14 -6.74
CA SER A 94 -7.06 -16.15 -5.93
C SER A 94 -5.68 -15.64 -5.51
N ALA A 95 -5.13 -16.21 -4.44
CA ALA A 95 -3.79 -15.85 -3.96
C ALA A 95 -2.71 -16.14 -5.02
N GLU A 96 -2.87 -17.20 -5.82
CA GLU A 96 -1.96 -17.55 -6.92
C GLU A 96 -2.02 -16.52 -8.04
N ALA A 97 -3.21 -16.07 -8.44
CA ALA A 97 -3.39 -15.04 -9.47
C ALA A 97 -2.84 -13.69 -8.99
N PHE A 98 -3.10 -13.34 -7.72
CA PHE A 98 -2.53 -12.16 -7.06
C PHE A 98 -1.00 -12.23 -7.06
N GLU A 99 -0.41 -13.36 -6.62
CA GLU A 99 1.03 -13.55 -6.61
C GLU A 99 1.64 -13.43 -8.01
N ALA A 100 1.05 -14.10 -8.99
CA ALA A 100 1.56 -14.07 -10.37
C ALA A 100 1.60 -12.64 -10.93
N THR A 101 0.52 -11.88 -10.71
CA THR A 101 0.43 -10.48 -11.14
C THR A 101 1.44 -9.60 -10.41
N TYR A 102 1.43 -9.65 -9.08
CA TYR A 102 2.31 -8.81 -8.26
C TYR A 102 3.80 -9.09 -8.56
N ARG A 103 4.16 -10.37 -8.63
CA ARG A 103 5.52 -10.80 -9.00
C ARG A 103 5.94 -10.23 -10.37
N SER A 104 5.06 -10.27 -11.39
CA SER A 104 5.37 -9.74 -12.71
C SER A 104 5.67 -8.24 -12.69
N LEU A 105 4.96 -7.47 -11.84
CA LEU A 105 5.20 -6.04 -11.65
C LEU A 105 6.60 -5.79 -11.05
N LEU A 106 6.91 -6.49 -9.97
CA LEU A 106 8.21 -6.33 -9.28
C LEU A 106 9.38 -6.79 -10.15
N THR A 107 9.22 -7.91 -10.88
CA THR A 107 10.25 -8.40 -11.81
C THR A 107 10.55 -7.36 -12.89
N GLU A 108 9.52 -6.80 -13.51
CA GLU A 108 9.71 -5.77 -14.53
C GLU A 108 10.39 -4.52 -13.99
N ALA A 109 10.01 -4.06 -12.79
CA ALA A 109 10.66 -2.92 -12.15
C ALA A 109 12.13 -3.21 -11.84
N GLN A 110 12.43 -4.40 -11.30
CA GLN A 110 13.78 -4.82 -10.98
C GLN A 110 14.67 -4.95 -12.22
N GLU A 111 14.16 -5.55 -13.29
CA GLU A 111 14.93 -5.77 -14.52
C GLU A 111 15.23 -4.47 -15.28
N ARG A 112 14.29 -3.52 -15.25
CA ARG A 112 14.39 -2.29 -16.04
C ARG A 112 15.07 -1.14 -15.32
N LEU A 113 14.82 -0.99 -14.02
CA LEU A 113 15.21 0.22 -13.27
C LEU A 113 15.96 -0.09 -11.96
N ALA A 114 15.77 -1.29 -11.42
CA ALA A 114 16.30 -1.72 -10.12
C ALA A 114 16.11 -0.68 -9.00
N PRO A 115 14.88 -0.17 -8.77
CA PRO A 115 14.62 0.76 -7.69
C PRO A 115 14.77 0.06 -6.33
N ARG A 116 15.05 0.81 -5.26
CA ARG A 116 14.74 0.31 -3.92
C ARG A 116 13.24 0.13 -3.80
N MET A 117 12.78 -0.88 -3.08
CA MET A 117 11.36 -1.20 -3.00
C MET A 117 10.86 -1.26 -1.57
N ILE A 118 9.63 -0.78 -1.35
CA ILE A 118 8.86 -0.98 -0.12
C ILE A 118 7.55 -1.68 -0.50
N LEU A 119 7.29 -2.85 0.09
CA LEU A 119 6.01 -3.52 -0.06
C LEU A 119 5.20 -3.36 1.22
N VAL A 120 3.99 -2.83 1.06
CA VAL A 120 3.09 -2.57 2.18
C VAL A 120 2.02 -3.65 2.23
N GLU A 121 1.87 -4.26 3.41
CA GLU A 121 0.91 -5.32 3.65
C GLU A 121 -0.53 -4.79 3.59
N PRO A 122 -1.45 -5.41 2.82
CA PRO A 122 -2.85 -5.05 2.89
C PRO A 122 -3.45 -5.48 4.24
N PHE A 123 -4.32 -4.63 4.80
CA PHE A 123 -4.95 -4.90 6.09
C PHE A 123 -6.48 -4.84 6.01
N VAL A 124 -7.13 -5.40 7.01
CA VAL A 124 -8.51 -5.13 7.39
C VAL A 124 -8.61 -5.04 8.91
N LEU A 125 -9.29 -4.03 9.42
CA LEU A 125 -9.67 -3.88 10.82
C LEU A 125 -11.19 -4.11 10.91
N PRO A 126 -11.66 -5.33 11.17
CA PRO A 126 -13.07 -5.66 11.01
C PRO A 126 -13.98 -4.80 11.88
N VAL A 127 -14.98 -4.15 11.27
CA VAL A 127 -16.06 -3.43 11.94
C VAL A 127 -17.41 -4.10 11.69
N THR A 128 -17.44 -5.14 10.85
CA THR A 128 -18.62 -5.96 10.58
C THR A 128 -18.31 -7.45 10.76
N ALA A 129 -19.35 -8.26 10.96
CA ALA A 129 -19.22 -9.72 11.04
C ALA A 129 -18.72 -10.35 9.73
N GLU A 130 -18.99 -9.73 8.59
CA GLU A 130 -18.48 -10.17 7.29
C GLU A 130 -16.97 -9.94 7.20
N GLN A 131 -16.51 -8.74 7.49
CA GLN A 131 -15.08 -8.39 7.45
C GLN A 131 -14.24 -9.24 8.42
N ALA A 132 -14.82 -9.69 9.54
CA ALA A 132 -14.12 -10.57 10.48
C ALA A 132 -13.70 -11.92 9.83
N ARG A 133 -14.31 -12.31 8.70
CA ARG A 133 -13.97 -13.52 7.95
C ARG A 133 -12.96 -13.25 6.83
N TRP A 134 -12.83 -12.01 6.33
CA TRP A 134 -11.99 -11.68 5.18
C TRP A 134 -10.53 -12.13 5.37
N GLY A 135 -10.00 -11.99 6.58
CA GLY A 135 -8.65 -12.45 6.91
C GLY A 135 -8.49 -13.93 6.58
N VAL A 136 -9.08 -14.78 7.38
CA VAL A 136 -8.88 -16.23 7.32
C VAL A 136 -9.41 -16.87 6.03
N GLU A 137 -10.44 -16.30 5.40
CA GLU A 137 -11.02 -16.85 4.17
C GLU A 137 -10.24 -16.46 2.90
N ASP A 138 -9.49 -15.34 2.92
CA ASP A 138 -8.89 -14.82 1.70
C ASP A 138 -7.65 -13.94 1.90
N LEU A 139 -7.73 -12.87 2.71
CA LEU A 139 -6.68 -11.84 2.78
C LEU A 139 -5.37 -12.34 3.39
N ASP A 140 -5.42 -13.29 4.32
CA ASP A 140 -4.21 -13.85 4.96
C ASP A 140 -3.29 -14.51 3.94
N ALA A 141 -3.86 -15.20 2.95
CA ALA A 141 -3.08 -15.79 1.87
C ALA A 141 -2.39 -14.72 1.00
N LYS A 142 -3.08 -13.60 0.72
CA LYS A 142 -2.49 -12.47 -0.02
C LYS A 142 -1.42 -11.72 0.79
N ARG A 143 -1.61 -11.57 2.11
CA ARG A 143 -0.58 -11.02 3.01
C ARG A 143 0.69 -11.87 3.01
N ALA A 144 0.52 -13.20 3.06
CA ALA A 144 1.65 -14.13 2.95
C ALA A 144 2.39 -13.99 1.61
N VAL A 145 1.68 -13.73 0.52
CA VAL A 145 2.27 -13.43 -0.80
C VAL A 145 3.11 -12.14 -0.72
N VAL A 146 2.59 -11.05 -0.17
CA VAL A 146 3.34 -9.78 -0.07
C VAL A 146 4.61 -9.97 0.77
N THR A 147 4.51 -10.65 1.92
CA THR A 147 5.65 -10.98 2.78
C THR A 147 6.71 -11.79 2.02
N LYS A 148 6.29 -12.84 1.29
CA LYS A 148 7.16 -13.69 0.48
C LYS A 148 7.88 -12.88 -0.60
N LEU A 149 7.15 -12.04 -1.34
CA LEU A 149 7.69 -11.21 -2.40
C LEU A 149 8.65 -10.15 -1.85
N ALA A 150 8.37 -9.55 -0.70
CA ALA A 150 9.28 -8.61 -0.07
C ALA A 150 10.65 -9.26 0.22
N ALA A 151 10.64 -10.47 0.79
CA ALA A 151 11.88 -11.22 1.05
C ALA A 151 12.60 -11.62 -0.25
N GLU A 152 11.86 -12.06 -1.28
CA GLU A 152 12.42 -12.51 -2.55
C GLU A 152 13.09 -11.38 -3.34
N PHE A 153 12.48 -10.18 -3.35
CA PHE A 153 13.01 -9.02 -4.07
C PHE A 153 13.93 -8.12 -3.22
N GLY A 154 14.21 -8.49 -1.97
CA GLY A 154 15.00 -7.67 -1.05
C GLY A 154 14.36 -6.31 -0.74
N ALA A 155 13.03 -6.25 -0.80
CA ALA A 155 12.26 -5.05 -0.50
C ALA A 155 12.08 -4.89 1.02
N ALA A 156 12.04 -3.64 1.51
CA ALA A 156 11.56 -3.39 2.85
C ALA A 156 10.07 -3.73 2.95
N PHE A 157 9.66 -4.29 4.09
CA PHE A 157 8.31 -4.75 4.32
C PHE A 157 7.63 -3.95 5.43
N VAL A 158 6.40 -3.53 5.20
CA VAL A 158 5.57 -2.81 6.19
C VAL A 158 4.45 -3.72 6.67
N PRO A 159 4.55 -4.32 7.87
CA PRO A 159 3.57 -5.29 8.41
C PRO A 159 2.37 -4.58 9.05
N LEU A 160 1.45 -4.05 8.24
CA LEU A 160 0.36 -3.21 8.74
C LEU A 160 -0.68 -3.97 9.56
N GLN A 161 -0.99 -5.22 9.23
CA GLN A 161 -2.07 -5.94 9.92
C GLN A 161 -1.80 -6.07 11.42
N SER A 162 -0.62 -6.55 11.80
CA SER A 162 -0.27 -6.70 13.20
C SER A 162 -0.16 -5.33 13.89
N LEU A 163 0.53 -4.38 13.26
CA LEU A 163 0.73 -3.04 13.79
C LEU A 163 -0.61 -2.34 14.10
N LEU A 164 -1.53 -2.34 13.15
CA LEU A 164 -2.83 -1.66 13.32
C LEU A 164 -3.76 -2.43 14.28
N THR A 165 -3.70 -3.77 14.29
CA THR A 165 -4.46 -4.59 15.26
C THR A 165 -3.99 -4.31 16.69
N ASP A 166 -2.68 -4.25 16.91
CA ASP A 166 -2.11 -3.95 18.23
C ASP A 166 -2.46 -2.52 18.68
N ALA A 167 -2.38 -1.55 17.77
CA ALA A 167 -2.77 -0.17 18.05
C ALA A 167 -4.26 -0.04 18.37
N ALA A 168 -5.14 -0.72 17.63
CA ALA A 168 -6.58 -0.75 17.90
C ALA A 168 -6.90 -1.37 19.26
N ALA A 169 -6.19 -2.44 19.63
CA ALA A 169 -6.37 -3.11 20.93
C ALA A 169 -5.91 -2.25 22.13
N GLN A 170 -4.97 -1.35 21.93
CA GLN A 170 -4.44 -0.43 22.94
C GLN A 170 -5.18 0.92 22.97
N GLY A 171 -5.97 1.23 21.93
CA GLY A 171 -6.71 2.49 21.76
C GLY A 171 -8.23 2.29 21.76
N ASP A 172 -8.91 3.08 20.93
CA ASP A 172 -10.37 3.14 20.85
C ASP A 172 -10.98 2.10 19.88
N GLY A 173 -10.24 1.05 19.55
CA GLY A 173 -10.70 -0.06 18.70
C GLY A 173 -10.54 0.20 17.19
N ASN A 174 -11.02 -0.75 16.39
CA ASN A 174 -10.81 -0.79 14.94
C ASN A 174 -11.32 0.46 14.22
N ALA A 175 -12.53 0.90 14.55
CA ALA A 175 -13.19 2.05 13.89
C ALA A 175 -12.46 3.38 14.15
N ALA A 176 -11.69 3.51 15.22
CA ALA A 176 -10.88 4.68 15.47
C ALA A 176 -9.71 4.82 14.48
N LEU A 177 -9.24 3.70 13.92
CA LEU A 177 -8.15 3.66 12.94
C LEU A 177 -8.66 3.54 11.49
N ALA A 178 -9.81 2.88 11.28
CA ALA A 178 -10.47 2.73 9.99
C ALA A 178 -11.99 2.59 10.24
N GLU A 179 -12.78 3.65 9.96
CA GLU A 179 -14.22 3.67 10.30
C GLU A 179 -15.01 2.56 9.61
N ASP A 180 -14.66 2.24 8.38
CA ASP A 180 -15.26 1.17 7.58
C ASP A 180 -14.45 -0.14 7.58
N GLY A 181 -13.40 -0.17 8.39
CA GLY A 181 -12.49 -1.33 8.51
C GLY A 181 -11.38 -1.38 7.46
N VAL A 182 -11.38 -0.48 6.46
CA VAL A 182 -10.43 -0.48 5.31
C VAL A 182 -9.76 0.88 5.13
N HIS A 183 -10.54 1.95 5.08
CA HIS A 183 -10.00 3.28 4.81
C HIS A 183 -9.51 3.95 6.11
N PRO A 184 -8.21 4.30 6.18
CA PRO A 184 -7.64 4.87 7.39
C PRO A 184 -8.24 6.22 7.77
N THR A 185 -8.53 6.40 9.04
CA THR A 185 -8.75 7.72 9.64
C THR A 185 -7.45 8.54 9.62
N PRO A 186 -7.46 9.83 10.00
CA PRO A 186 -6.21 10.57 10.21
C PRO A 186 -5.23 9.85 11.13
N LEU A 187 -5.70 9.27 12.25
CA LEU A 187 -4.87 8.49 13.18
C LEU A 187 -4.31 7.21 12.53
N GLY A 188 -5.14 6.48 11.77
CA GLY A 188 -4.68 5.32 11.00
C GLY A 188 -3.63 5.71 9.96
N SER A 189 -3.81 6.84 9.29
CA SER A 189 -2.84 7.37 8.31
C SER A 189 -1.50 7.75 8.95
N GLU A 190 -1.49 8.30 10.17
CA GLU A 190 -0.28 8.61 10.93
C GLU A 190 0.50 7.33 11.27
N LEU A 191 -0.19 6.28 11.70
CA LEU A 191 0.45 4.99 11.99
C LEU A 191 1.04 4.34 10.74
N ILE A 192 0.32 4.39 9.61
CA ILE A 192 0.82 3.88 8.32
C ILE A 192 2.05 4.67 7.87
N ALA A 193 2.01 6.01 7.94
CA ALA A 193 3.14 6.85 7.58
C ALA A 193 4.37 6.57 8.44
N GLY A 194 4.19 6.45 9.76
CA GLY A 194 5.27 6.10 10.68
C GLY A 194 5.90 4.73 10.37
N ALA A 195 5.08 3.72 10.10
CA ALA A 195 5.55 2.39 9.73
C ALA A 195 6.31 2.40 8.37
N TRP A 196 5.80 3.15 7.40
CA TRP A 196 6.45 3.32 6.10
C TRP A 196 7.82 4.01 6.24
N LEU A 197 7.90 5.10 7.01
CA LEU A 197 9.15 5.83 7.27
C LEU A 197 10.19 4.97 8.00
N ASN A 198 9.74 4.10 8.91
CA ASN A 198 10.62 3.14 9.57
C ASN A 198 11.18 2.11 8.58
N ALA A 199 10.35 1.62 7.64
CA ALA A 199 10.80 0.71 6.60
C ALA A 199 11.77 1.39 5.61
N GLU A 200 11.49 2.65 5.22
CA GLU A 200 12.38 3.44 4.36
C GLU A 200 13.76 3.62 4.97
N ALA A 201 13.84 3.85 6.26
CA ALA A 201 15.10 4.02 6.97
C ALA A 201 15.98 2.75 7.01
N THR A 202 15.47 1.59 6.62
CA THR A 202 16.23 0.32 6.53
C THR A 202 16.89 0.10 5.17
N LEU A 203 16.54 0.90 4.17
CA LEU A 203 17.05 0.82 2.79
C LEU A 203 18.26 1.73 2.56
#